data_28c7352152f04adc66f3271663151463
#
_entry.id   28c7352152f04adc66f3271663151463
#
_cell.length_a   1.000
_cell.length_b   1.000
_cell.length_c   1.000
_cell.angle_alpha   90.00
_cell.angle_beta   90.00
_cell.angle_gamma   90.00
#
_symmetry.space_group_name_H-M   'P 1'
#
loop_
_entity.id
_entity.type
_entity.pdbx_description
1 polymer ?
#
loop_
_entity_poly.entity_id
_entity_poly.type
_entity_poly.pdbx_seq_one_letter_code
_entity_poly.pdbx_strand_id
1 'polypeptide(L)'
;MIPLQRPPLTDQLEAELARRTEAIRKAGPTTATGRAAWRTAREPKARLRTLLHRMTPGLLRCMYCGDNLGTDIDHFEPIARAPLRTFDWHNHLLACAYCNSNQKRDRFPTDPASGTPLLIDPATEDPADHLLLYLESGAYQGLTAKGHATIDVFALNSRAELVRGRRLAFTVVKALLRDWHTRTTAGDHATAAEIADALDLLWQADVVRAVYRLTDNRPLAEVVLGPEAFTALTALT
;
A
#
# COMPACT_ATOMS: atom_id res chain seq x y z
N MET A 1 2.15 -1.28 4.51
CA MET A 1 2.17 -1.46 3.03
C MET A 1 1.84 -2.90 2.72
N ILE A 2 1.03 -3.19 1.70
CA ILE A 2 0.59 -4.54 1.30
C ILE A 2 0.81 -4.73 -0.20
N PRO A 3 0.98 -5.97 -0.70
CA PRO A 3 1.04 -6.23 -2.14
C PRO A 3 -0.29 -5.90 -2.81
N LEU A 4 -0.22 -5.36 -4.01
CA LEU A 4 -1.36 -4.87 -4.79
C LEU A 4 -1.39 -5.54 -6.16
N GLN A 5 -2.59 -5.75 -6.69
CA GLN A 5 -2.76 -6.27 -8.04
C GLN A 5 -3.31 -5.19 -8.97
N ARG A 6 -2.64 -4.97 -10.09
CA ARG A 6 -3.08 -4.01 -11.10
C ARG A 6 -4.15 -4.62 -12.00
N PRO A 7 -5.34 -4.00 -12.11
CA PRO A 7 -6.29 -4.39 -13.13
C PRO A 7 -5.74 -4.01 -14.53
N PRO A 8 -6.12 -4.76 -15.57
CA PRO A 8 -5.76 -4.41 -16.95
C PRO A 8 -6.41 -3.08 -17.36
N LEU A 9 -5.74 -2.37 -18.25
CA LEU A 9 -6.34 -1.24 -18.96
C LEU A 9 -7.34 -1.72 -20.01
N THR A 10 -8.30 -0.85 -20.36
CA THR A 10 -9.04 -1.02 -21.60
C THR A 10 -8.20 -0.51 -22.77
N ASP A 11 -8.33 -1.10 -23.94
CA ASP A 11 -7.61 -0.70 -25.18
C ASP A 11 -7.73 0.80 -25.44
N GLN A 12 -8.92 1.36 -25.21
CA GLN A 12 -9.17 2.79 -25.39
C GLN A 12 -8.35 3.66 -24.44
N LEU A 13 -8.24 3.28 -23.15
CA LEU A 13 -7.45 4.04 -22.18
C LEU A 13 -5.96 3.89 -22.47
N GLU A 14 -5.51 2.68 -22.80
CA GLU A 14 -4.12 2.42 -23.15
C GLU A 14 -3.69 3.25 -24.35
N ALA A 15 -4.48 3.26 -25.45
CA ALA A 15 -4.22 4.07 -26.62
C ALA A 15 -4.21 5.58 -26.31
N GLU A 16 -5.07 6.05 -25.40
CA GLU A 16 -5.06 7.45 -24.97
C GLU A 16 -3.80 7.81 -24.19
N LEU A 17 -3.38 6.99 -23.22
CA LEU A 17 -2.16 7.21 -22.45
C LEU A 17 -0.92 7.19 -23.34
N ALA A 18 -0.86 6.25 -24.29
CA ALA A 18 0.21 6.17 -25.29
C ALA A 18 0.31 7.45 -26.15
N ARG A 19 -0.82 7.97 -26.65
CA ARG A 19 -0.86 9.22 -27.41
C ARG A 19 -0.34 10.42 -26.59
N ARG A 20 -0.67 10.47 -25.28
CA ARG A 20 -0.20 11.55 -24.40
C ARG A 20 1.30 11.46 -24.13
N THR A 21 1.82 10.24 -23.96
CA THR A 21 3.27 10.01 -23.86
C THR A 21 3.98 10.44 -25.14
N GLU A 22 3.42 10.12 -26.31
CA GLU A 22 3.98 10.53 -27.59
C GLU A 22 3.96 12.06 -27.78
N ALA A 23 2.92 12.73 -27.28
CA ALA A 23 2.87 14.21 -27.30
C ALA A 23 4.00 14.82 -26.43
N ILE A 24 4.30 14.24 -25.27
CA ILE A 24 5.44 14.67 -24.43
C ILE A 24 6.76 14.44 -25.18
N ARG A 25 6.93 13.28 -25.84
CA ARG A 25 8.12 12.96 -26.62
C ARG A 25 8.36 13.98 -27.72
N LYS A 26 7.33 14.35 -28.49
CA LYS A 26 7.40 15.33 -29.59
C LYS A 26 7.68 16.74 -29.08
N ALA A 27 7.15 17.12 -27.90
CA ALA A 27 7.38 18.44 -27.30
C ALA A 27 8.76 18.57 -26.61
N GLY A 28 9.55 17.50 -26.56
CA GLY A 28 10.78 17.41 -25.79
C GLY A 28 10.49 16.95 -24.33
N PRO A 29 10.98 15.76 -23.94
CA PRO A 29 10.64 15.14 -22.64
C PRO A 29 11.41 15.81 -21.50
N THR A 30 10.82 16.83 -20.92
CA THR A 30 11.33 17.57 -19.75
C THR A 30 10.33 17.47 -18.59
N THR A 31 10.78 17.79 -17.38
CA THR A 31 9.90 17.94 -16.21
C THR A 31 8.75 18.89 -16.48
N ALA A 32 9.02 20.01 -17.16
CA ALA A 32 8.02 21.03 -17.46
C ALA A 32 6.93 20.51 -18.41
N THR A 33 7.31 19.84 -19.50
CA THR A 33 6.37 19.26 -20.47
C THR A 33 5.53 18.14 -19.86
N GLY A 34 6.15 17.25 -19.05
CA GLY A 34 5.44 16.19 -18.33
C GLY A 34 4.42 16.75 -17.33
N ARG A 35 4.83 17.69 -16.48
CA ARG A 35 3.93 18.32 -15.50
C ARG A 35 2.80 19.12 -16.16
N ALA A 36 3.06 19.83 -17.28
CA ALA A 36 2.03 20.55 -18.03
C ALA A 36 1.00 19.58 -18.63
N ALA A 37 1.45 18.49 -19.27
CA ALA A 37 0.59 17.46 -19.81
C ALA A 37 -0.26 16.79 -18.73
N TRP A 38 0.33 16.45 -17.57
CA TRP A 38 -0.38 15.86 -16.44
C TRP A 38 -1.45 16.80 -15.87
N ARG A 39 -1.15 18.09 -15.70
CA ARG A 39 -2.07 19.08 -15.15
C ARG A 39 -3.37 19.16 -15.96
N THR A 40 -3.30 19.07 -17.27
CA THR A 40 -4.43 19.20 -18.19
C THR A 40 -5.19 17.88 -18.42
N ALA A 41 -4.66 16.74 -18.01
CA ALA A 41 -5.22 15.41 -18.25
C ALA A 41 -6.36 15.05 -17.28
N ARG A 42 -7.45 15.82 -17.26
CA ARG A 42 -8.56 15.64 -16.29
C ARG A 42 -9.23 14.28 -16.42
N GLU A 43 -9.70 13.93 -17.63
CA GLU A 43 -10.41 12.69 -17.86
C GLU A 43 -9.54 11.42 -17.69
N PRO A 44 -8.34 11.30 -18.30
CA PRO A 44 -7.46 10.17 -18.03
C PRO A 44 -7.14 9.98 -16.55
N LYS A 45 -6.91 11.05 -15.81
CA LYS A 45 -6.68 10.97 -14.36
C LYS A 45 -7.89 10.42 -13.60
N ALA A 46 -9.11 10.79 -14.00
CA ALA A 46 -10.33 10.25 -13.39
C ALA A 46 -10.44 8.75 -13.64
N ARG A 47 -10.19 8.29 -14.87
CA ARG A 47 -10.18 6.86 -15.23
C ARG A 47 -9.07 6.08 -14.52
N LEU A 48 -7.86 6.62 -14.47
CA LEU A 48 -6.76 6.03 -13.71
C LEU A 48 -7.08 5.93 -12.22
N ARG A 49 -7.69 6.96 -11.63
CA ARG A 49 -8.11 6.95 -10.24
C ARG A 49 -9.12 5.83 -9.96
N THR A 50 -10.11 5.64 -10.83
CA THR A 50 -11.07 4.53 -10.71
C THR A 50 -10.36 3.17 -10.69
N LEU A 51 -9.35 2.97 -11.54
CA LEU A 51 -8.57 1.73 -11.54
C LEU A 51 -7.72 1.57 -10.28
N LEU A 52 -7.08 2.65 -9.81
CA LEU A 52 -6.31 2.64 -8.57
C LEU A 52 -7.19 2.35 -7.35
N HIS A 53 -8.42 2.86 -7.32
CA HIS A 53 -9.39 2.54 -6.26
C HIS A 53 -9.70 1.03 -6.21
N ARG A 54 -9.75 0.36 -7.37
CA ARG A 54 -9.99 -1.09 -7.45
C ARG A 54 -8.79 -1.93 -6.96
N MET A 55 -7.61 -1.34 -6.83
CA MET A 55 -6.43 -2.00 -6.27
C MET A 55 -6.40 -1.98 -4.74
N THR A 56 -7.17 -1.11 -4.10
CA THR A 56 -7.20 -1.02 -2.63
C THR A 56 -8.23 -1.98 -2.06
N PRO A 57 -7.85 -2.92 -1.18
CA PRO A 57 -8.82 -3.74 -0.48
C PRO A 57 -9.63 -2.88 0.48
N GLY A 58 -10.95 -3.02 0.46
CA GLY A 58 -11.86 -2.33 1.36
C GLY A 58 -11.83 -0.81 1.23
N LEU A 59 -11.16 -0.13 2.15
CA LEU A 59 -11.13 1.33 2.20
C LEU A 59 -10.08 1.92 1.27
N LEU A 60 -10.37 3.12 0.70
CA LEU A 60 -9.46 3.85 -0.17
C LEU A 60 -8.28 4.44 0.62
N ARG A 61 -7.28 3.64 0.91
CA ARG A 61 -6.10 4.04 1.67
C ARG A 61 -4.89 4.32 0.81
N CYS A 62 -4.00 5.14 1.34
CA CYS A 62 -2.70 5.38 0.73
C CYS A 62 -1.91 4.07 0.59
N MET A 63 -1.45 3.75 -0.62
CA MET A 63 -0.74 2.51 -0.92
C MET A 63 0.66 2.44 -0.25
N TYR A 64 1.17 3.58 0.25
CA TYR A 64 2.43 3.64 0.98
C TYR A 64 2.26 3.46 2.50
N CYS A 65 1.45 4.29 3.14
CA CYS A 65 1.35 4.26 4.61
C CYS A 65 0.17 3.45 5.15
N GLY A 66 -0.84 3.15 4.34
CA GLY A 66 -2.05 2.41 4.76
C GLY A 66 -3.02 3.18 5.66
N ASP A 67 -2.61 4.35 6.18
CA ASP A 67 -3.35 5.10 7.21
C ASP A 67 -4.30 6.14 6.63
N ASN A 68 -3.75 7.14 5.94
CA ASN A 68 -4.54 8.23 5.39
C ASN A 68 -5.32 7.83 4.13
N LEU A 69 -6.40 8.56 3.86
CA LEU A 69 -7.15 8.42 2.62
C LEU A 69 -6.24 8.69 1.40
N GLY A 70 -6.27 7.80 0.42
CA GLY A 70 -5.55 7.95 -0.85
C GLY A 70 -6.30 8.93 -1.76
N THR A 71 -5.82 10.17 -1.84
CA THR A 71 -6.46 11.25 -2.61
C THR A 71 -5.72 11.57 -3.90
N ASP A 72 -4.42 11.31 -3.95
CA ASP A 72 -3.54 11.70 -5.04
C ASP A 72 -3.16 10.50 -5.90
N ILE A 73 -2.90 10.76 -7.18
CA ILE A 73 -2.17 9.81 -8.03
C ILE A 73 -0.70 10.21 -7.96
N ASP A 74 0.10 9.38 -7.31
CA ASP A 74 1.56 9.53 -7.30
C ASP A 74 2.19 8.87 -8.51
N HIS A 75 3.26 9.47 -9.02
CA HIS A 75 4.17 8.86 -9.98
C HIS A 75 5.28 8.15 -9.20
N PHE A 76 5.28 6.83 -9.20
CA PHE A 76 6.27 6.04 -8.46
C PHE A 76 7.70 6.47 -8.81
N GLU A 77 8.05 6.52 -10.08
CA GLU A 77 9.21 7.26 -10.56
C GLU A 77 8.76 8.68 -10.92
N PRO A 78 9.30 9.72 -10.25
CA PRO A 78 8.82 11.10 -10.40
C PRO A 78 8.93 11.63 -11.84
N ILE A 79 7.99 12.49 -12.24
CA ILE A 79 8.02 13.16 -13.56
C ILE A 79 9.34 13.90 -13.79
N ALA A 80 9.94 14.44 -12.72
CA ALA A 80 11.22 15.11 -12.79
C ALA A 80 12.36 14.21 -13.29
N ARG A 81 12.27 12.91 -13.01
CA ARG A 81 13.26 11.91 -13.38
C ARG A 81 12.90 11.23 -14.71
N ALA A 82 11.63 10.90 -14.91
CA ALA A 82 11.14 10.14 -16.04
C ALA A 82 9.90 10.78 -16.69
N PRO A 83 10.06 11.91 -17.44
CA PRO A 83 8.93 12.60 -18.04
C PRO A 83 8.08 11.76 -18.99
N LEU A 84 8.69 10.79 -19.68
CA LEU A 84 7.96 9.87 -20.57
C LEU A 84 7.13 8.84 -19.82
N ARG A 85 7.34 8.63 -18.52
CA ARG A 85 6.51 7.79 -17.66
C ARG A 85 5.34 8.52 -17.00
N THR A 86 5.06 9.77 -17.41
CA THR A 86 3.95 10.57 -16.89
C THR A 86 2.59 9.89 -17.06
N PHE A 87 2.41 9.15 -18.16
CA PHE A 87 1.17 8.42 -18.46
C PHE A 87 1.36 6.89 -18.48
N ASP A 88 2.47 6.39 -17.94
CA ASP A 88 2.69 4.95 -17.77
C ASP A 88 1.82 4.42 -16.62
N TRP A 89 0.86 3.52 -16.94
CA TRP A 89 -0.03 2.91 -15.94
C TRP A 89 0.74 2.25 -14.81
N HIS A 90 1.84 1.58 -15.12
CA HIS A 90 2.69 0.91 -14.14
C HIS A 90 3.46 1.88 -13.23
N ASN A 91 3.45 3.17 -13.53
CA ASN A 91 4.08 4.21 -12.75
C ASN A 91 3.12 4.95 -11.80
N HIS A 92 1.86 4.52 -11.69
CA HIS A 92 0.87 5.21 -10.85
C HIS A 92 0.50 4.41 -9.61
N LEU A 93 0.44 5.08 -8.46
CA LEU A 93 -0.05 4.55 -7.20
C LEU A 93 -0.98 5.58 -6.53
N LEU A 94 -1.95 5.08 -5.75
CA LEU A 94 -2.81 5.93 -4.94
C LEU A 94 -2.06 6.33 -3.67
N ALA A 95 -1.90 7.60 -3.42
CA ALA A 95 -1.18 8.11 -2.26
C ALA A 95 -1.98 9.20 -1.53
N CYS A 96 -1.71 9.38 -0.25
CA CYS A 96 -2.15 10.58 0.46
C CYS A 96 -1.20 11.75 0.18
N ALA A 97 -1.69 12.98 0.34
CA ALA A 97 -0.87 14.18 0.17
C ALA A 97 0.38 14.18 1.06
N TYR A 98 0.30 13.59 2.26
CA TYR A 98 1.45 13.50 3.16
C TYR A 98 2.57 12.64 2.54
N CYS A 99 2.26 11.43 2.06
CA CYS A 99 3.25 10.56 1.44
C CYS A 99 3.75 11.10 0.10
N ASN A 100 2.84 11.61 -0.74
CA ASN A 100 3.17 12.11 -2.07
C ASN A 100 3.87 13.49 -1.99
N SER A 101 3.16 14.51 -1.51
CA SER A 101 3.57 15.91 -1.65
C SER A 101 4.53 16.39 -0.57
N ASN A 102 4.46 15.80 0.66
CA ASN A 102 5.30 16.24 1.76
C ASN A 102 6.56 15.39 1.92
N GLN A 103 6.44 14.06 1.81
CA GLN A 103 7.56 13.15 2.07
C GLN A 103 8.32 12.77 0.80
N LYS A 104 7.67 12.08 -0.14
CA LYS A 104 8.33 11.57 -1.33
C LYS A 104 8.75 12.69 -2.29
N ARG A 105 7.81 13.52 -2.72
CA ARG A 105 8.07 14.57 -3.74
C ARG A 105 8.77 13.98 -4.99
N ASP A 106 9.98 14.48 -5.27
CA ASP A 106 10.84 13.99 -6.37
C ASP A 106 11.95 13.02 -5.83
N ARG A 107 11.88 12.58 -4.55
CA ARG A 107 12.82 11.59 -3.99
C ARG A 107 12.59 10.23 -4.62
N PHE A 108 13.62 9.68 -5.22
CA PHE A 108 13.62 8.37 -5.83
C PHE A 108 15.02 7.77 -5.74
N PRO A 109 15.42 7.28 -4.57
CA PRO A 109 16.73 6.70 -4.38
C PRO A 109 16.91 5.48 -5.25
N THR A 110 18.13 5.32 -5.79
CA THR A 110 18.53 4.17 -6.58
C THR A 110 19.85 3.62 -6.05
N ASP A 111 20.05 2.35 -6.22
CA ASP A 111 21.34 1.69 -5.95
C ASP A 111 22.41 2.29 -6.85
N PRO A 112 23.53 2.78 -6.29
CA PRO A 112 24.56 3.47 -7.06
C PRO A 112 25.30 2.57 -8.05
N ALA A 113 25.32 1.26 -7.83
CA ALA A 113 26.04 0.33 -8.70
C ALA A 113 25.15 -0.16 -9.85
N SER A 114 23.89 -0.47 -9.58
CA SER A 114 22.97 -1.07 -10.55
C SER A 114 21.98 -0.07 -11.16
N GLY A 115 21.76 1.09 -10.51
CA GLY A 115 20.70 2.04 -10.87
C GLY A 115 19.28 1.55 -10.52
N THR A 116 19.13 0.39 -9.86
CA THR A 116 17.83 -0.18 -9.48
C THR A 116 17.11 0.71 -8.47
N PRO A 117 15.79 0.92 -8.59
CA PRO A 117 15.02 1.65 -7.59
C PRO A 117 15.14 1.03 -6.19
N LEU A 118 15.35 1.88 -5.19
CA LEU A 118 15.38 1.50 -3.77
C LEU A 118 14.05 1.79 -3.06
N LEU A 119 12.99 2.16 -3.76
CA LEU A 119 11.65 2.18 -3.21
C LEU A 119 10.93 0.87 -3.53
N ILE A 120 10.08 0.43 -2.62
CA ILE A 120 9.20 -0.72 -2.83
C ILE A 120 8.02 -0.27 -3.69
N ASP A 121 7.83 -0.92 -4.85
CA ASP A 121 6.59 -0.81 -5.62
C ASP A 121 5.66 -1.95 -5.22
N PRO A 122 4.62 -1.69 -4.41
CA PRO A 122 3.74 -2.73 -3.89
C PRO A 122 2.89 -3.42 -4.98
N ALA A 123 2.92 -2.91 -6.20
CA ALA A 123 2.22 -3.52 -7.35
C ALA A 123 3.11 -4.46 -8.18
N THR A 124 4.39 -4.60 -7.85
CA THR A 124 5.35 -5.46 -8.56
C THR A 124 6.08 -6.44 -7.65
N GLU A 125 6.11 -6.17 -6.35
CA GLU A 125 6.83 -6.98 -5.36
C GLU A 125 6.05 -7.04 -4.04
N ASP A 126 6.28 -8.07 -3.22
CA ASP A 126 5.67 -8.14 -1.89
C ASP A 126 6.45 -7.27 -0.91
N PRO A 127 5.83 -6.25 -0.29
CA PRO A 127 6.50 -5.43 0.70
C PRO A 127 7.10 -6.20 1.88
N ALA A 128 6.59 -7.38 2.20
CA ALA A 128 7.11 -8.18 3.31
C ALA A 128 8.46 -8.84 3.03
N ASP A 129 8.90 -8.90 1.77
CA ASP A 129 10.27 -9.32 1.43
C ASP A 129 11.30 -8.25 1.87
N HIS A 130 10.83 -7.02 2.12
CA HIS A 130 11.65 -5.86 2.42
C HIS A 130 11.37 -5.23 3.78
N LEU A 131 10.19 -5.47 4.36
CA LEU A 131 9.70 -4.82 5.57
C LEU A 131 9.16 -5.85 6.56
N LEU A 132 9.66 -5.84 7.78
CA LEU A 132 9.07 -6.55 8.93
C LEU A 132 8.32 -5.56 9.81
N LEU A 133 7.03 -5.79 10.05
CA LEU A 133 6.25 -5.00 11.00
C LEU A 133 6.31 -5.63 12.40
N TYR A 134 6.85 -4.90 13.36
CA TYR A 134 6.76 -5.25 14.77
C TYR A 134 5.38 -4.86 15.30
N LEU A 135 4.47 -5.83 15.42
CA LEU A 135 3.06 -5.63 15.76
C LEU A 135 2.87 -4.91 17.10
N GLU A 136 3.66 -5.27 18.12
CA GLU A 136 3.57 -4.66 19.45
C GLU A 136 4.02 -3.20 19.50
N SER A 137 4.99 -2.81 18.70
CA SER A 137 5.46 -1.43 18.65
C SER A 137 4.80 -0.60 17.55
N GLY A 138 4.29 -1.24 16.49
CA GLY A 138 3.79 -0.60 15.28
C GLY A 138 4.89 -0.05 14.36
N ALA A 139 6.16 -0.35 14.64
CA ALA A 139 7.30 0.10 13.86
C ALA A 139 7.69 -0.92 12.79
N TYR A 140 8.20 -0.45 11.65
CA TYR A 140 8.81 -1.30 10.64
C TYR A 140 10.31 -1.44 10.86
N GLN A 141 10.83 -2.63 10.60
CA GLN A 141 12.23 -2.89 10.34
C GLN A 141 12.45 -3.07 8.84
N GLY A 142 13.45 -2.40 8.27
CA GLY A 142 13.93 -2.68 6.93
C GLY A 142 14.76 -3.96 6.91
N LEU A 143 14.38 -4.91 6.05
CA LEU A 143 15.12 -6.16 5.84
C LEU A 143 16.13 -6.04 4.71
N THR A 144 15.95 -5.07 3.82
CA THR A 144 16.78 -4.83 2.64
C THR A 144 17.03 -3.34 2.46
N ALA A 145 17.93 -2.96 1.55
CA ALA A 145 18.16 -1.57 1.19
C ALA A 145 16.87 -0.87 0.72
N LYS A 146 15.98 -1.57 -0.01
CA LYS A 146 14.65 -1.06 -0.38
C LYS A 146 13.77 -0.79 0.84
N GLY A 147 13.74 -1.72 1.80
CA GLY A 147 12.98 -1.54 3.04
C GLY A 147 13.44 -0.32 3.81
N HIS A 148 14.75 -0.17 4.02
CA HIS A 148 15.33 0.99 4.70
C HIS A 148 14.99 2.32 4.00
N ALA A 149 15.22 2.39 2.68
CA ALA A 149 14.93 3.58 1.90
C ALA A 149 13.44 3.93 1.89
N THR A 150 12.56 2.93 1.81
CA THR A 150 11.10 3.12 1.84
C THR A 150 10.63 3.66 3.20
N ILE A 151 11.15 3.13 4.31
CA ILE A 151 10.86 3.63 5.67
C ILE A 151 11.27 5.10 5.78
N ASP A 152 12.45 5.47 5.30
CA ASP A 152 12.96 6.84 5.34
C ASP A 152 12.16 7.78 4.44
N VAL A 153 11.99 7.43 3.15
CA VAL A 153 11.33 8.30 2.17
C VAL A 153 9.89 8.62 2.56
N PHE A 154 9.14 7.65 3.09
CA PHE A 154 7.75 7.85 3.49
C PHE A 154 7.57 8.15 4.99
N ALA A 155 8.65 8.29 5.74
CA ALA A 155 8.65 8.55 7.17
C ALA A 155 7.77 7.55 7.95
N LEU A 156 7.87 6.24 7.60
CA LEU A 156 6.95 5.23 8.12
C LEU A 156 7.08 5.00 9.62
N ASN A 157 8.24 5.27 10.20
CA ASN A 157 8.50 5.13 11.64
C ASN A 157 8.61 6.47 12.38
N SER A 158 8.97 7.55 11.69
CA SER A 158 9.16 8.86 12.33
C SER A 158 7.84 9.63 12.54
N ARG A 159 6.72 9.15 11.97
CA ARG A 159 5.38 9.68 12.23
C ARG A 159 4.76 8.96 13.43
N ALA A 160 4.81 9.59 14.60
CA ALA A 160 4.33 9.01 15.85
C ALA A 160 2.88 8.49 15.77
N GLU A 161 1.98 9.26 15.13
CA GLU A 161 0.57 8.88 15.00
C GLU A 161 0.39 7.66 14.08
N LEU A 162 1.19 7.52 13.02
CA LEU A 162 1.15 6.35 12.15
C LEU A 162 1.61 5.08 12.89
N VAL A 163 2.69 5.17 13.66
CA VAL A 163 3.20 4.06 14.50
C VAL A 163 2.17 3.69 15.56
N ARG A 164 1.60 4.70 16.25
CA ARG A 164 0.54 4.49 17.24
C ARG A 164 -0.72 3.87 16.62
N GLY A 165 -1.10 4.31 15.43
CA GLY A 165 -2.25 3.76 14.68
C GLY A 165 -2.10 2.27 14.37
N ARG A 166 -0.91 1.82 13.95
CA ARG A 166 -0.63 0.39 13.71
C ARG A 166 -0.70 -0.43 15.01
N ARG A 167 -0.13 0.09 16.09
CA ARG A 167 -0.20 -0.57 17.41
C ARG A 167 -1.65 -0.71 17.89
N LEU A 168 -2.46 0.35 17.72
CA LEU A 168 -3.89 0.31 18.04
C LEU A 168 -4.64 -0.69 17.16
N ALA A 169 -4.38 -0.69 15.86
CA ALA A 169 -4.98 -1.64 14.93
C ALA A 169 -4.66 -3.10 15.32
N PHE A 170 -3.43 -3.39 15.74
CA PHE A 170 -3.07 -4.71 16.24
C PHE A 170 -3.89 -5.12 17.48
N THR A 171 -4.10 -4.19 18.43
CA THR A 171 -4.97 -4.43 19.59
C THR A 171 -6.41 -4.75 19.15
N VAL A 172 -6.94 -4.01 18.17
CA VAL A 172 -8.28 -4.24 17.63
C VAL A 172 -8.37 -5.59 16.91
N VAL A 173 -7.39 -5.93 16.07
CA VAL A 173 -7.34 -7.25 15.39
C VAL A 173 -7.37 -8.39 16.39
N LYS A 174 -6.55 -8.33 17.45
CA LYS A 174 -6.56 -9.36 18.50
C LYS A 174 -7.93 -9.49 19.19
N ALA A 175 -8.58 -8.37 19.46
CA ALA A 175 -9.90 -8.37 20.08
C ALA A 175 -10.97 -8.97 19.15
N LEU A 176 -10.96 -8.59 17.87
CA LEU A 176 -11.88 -9.13 16.87
C LEU A 176 -11.70 -10.63 16.66
N LEU A 177 -10.46 -11.13 16.59
CA LEU A 177 -10.19 -12.55 16.46
C LEU A 177 -10.71 -13.35 17.68
N ARG A 178 -10.56 -12.83 18.90
CA ARG A 178 -11.10 -13.47 20.11
C ARG A 178 -12.63 -13.46 20.12
N ASP A 179 -13.25 -12.35 19.76
CA ASP A 179 -14.70 -12.27 19.68
C ASP A 179 -15.26 -13.21 18.59
N TRP A 180 -14.60 -13.26 17.43
CA TRP A 180 -14.94 -14.21 16.38
C TRP A 180 -14.91 -15.67 16.88
N HIS A 181 -13.86 -16.06 17.61
CA HIS A 181 -13.75 -17.38 18.22
C HIS A 181 -14.90 -17.65 19.19
N THR A 182 -15.20 -16.70 20.07
CA THR A 182 -16.28 -16.79 21.04
C THR A 182 -17.64 -16.96 20.37
N ARG A 183 -17.94 -16.15 19.34
CA ARG A 183 -19.20 -16.21 18.58
C ARG A 183 -19.36 -17.52 17.84
N THR A 184 -18.30 -17.95 17.16
CA THR A 184 -18.31 -19.22 16.42
C THR A 184 -18.53 -20.42 17.36
N THR A 185 -17.87 -20.42 18.51
CA THR A 185 -18.02 -21.48 19.54
C THR A 185 -19.44 -21.49 20.13
N ALA A 186 -20.08 -20.33 20.26
CA ALA A 186 -21.46 -20.20 20.73
C ALA A 186 -22.52 -20.51 19.65
N GLY A 187 -22.11 -20.77 18.38
CA GLY A 187 -23.01 -21.00 17.25
C GLY A 187 -23.60 -19.73 16.64
N ASP A 188 -23.11 -18.55 17.03
CA ASP A 188 -23.52 -17.24 16.48
C ASP A 188 -22.72 -16.94 15.20
N HIS A 189 -23.01 -17.70 14.15
CA HIS A 189 -22.30 -17.59 12.87
C HIS A 189 -22.57 -16.27 12.12
N ALA A 190 -23.73 -15.64 12.38
CA ALA A 190 -24.06 -14.35 11.75
C ALA A 190 -23.13 -13.24 12.25
N THR A 191 -22.99 -13.07 13.56
CA THR A 191 -22.07 -12.09 14.14
C THR A 191 -20.59 -12.45 13.82
N ALA A 192 -20.24 -13.74 13.79
CA ALA A 192 -18.89 -14.14 13.38
C ALA A 192 -18.56 -13.72 11.94
N ALA A 193 -19.52 -13.82 11.01
CA ALA A 193 -19.33 -13.35 9.63
C ALA A 193 -19.12 -11.82 9.57
N GLU A 194 -19.91 -11.04 10.31
CA GLU A 194 -19.74 -9.60 10.41
C GLU A 194 -18.36 -9.19 10.95
N ILE A 195 -17.82 -9.96 11.91
CA ILE A 195 -16.48 -9.73 12.45
C ILE A 195 -15.40 -10.03 11.39
N ALA A 196 -15.56 -11.10 10.61
CA ALA A 196 -14.64 -11.42 9.52
C ALA A 196 -14.62 -10.30 8.47
N ASP A 197 -15.78 -9.81 8.04
CA ASP A 197 -15.91 -8.67 7.13
C ASP A 197 -15.25 -7.40 7.70
N ALA A 198 -15.39 -7.16 9.02
CA ALA A 198 -14.77 -6.02 9.67
C ALA A 198 -13.23 -6.10 9.68
N LEU A 199 -12.65 -7.30 9.82
CA LEU A 199 -11.21 -7.51 9.71
C LEU A 199 -10.68 -7.14 8.32
N ASP A 200 -11.38 -7.54 7.26
CA ASP A 200 -11.00 -7.23 5.88
C ASP A 200 -11.09 -5.73 5.54
N LEU A 201 -11.97 -5.01 6.24
CA LEU A 201 -12.17 -3.56 6.05
C LEU A 201 -11.31 -2.70 6.97
N LEU A 202 -10.48 -3.28 7.83
CA LEU A 202 -9.71 -2.51 8.81
C LEU A 202 -8.75 -1.52 8.13
N TRP A 203 -8.65 -0.29 8.71
CA TRP A 203 -7.87 0.82 8.11
C TRP A 203 -6.37 0.56 7.96
N GLN A 204 -5.77 -0.29 8.80
CA GLN A 204 -4.35 -0.68 8.73
C GLN A 204 -4.24 -2.11 8.15
N ALA A 205 -4.51 -2.25 6.86
CA ALA A 205 -4.46 -3.54 6.17
C ALA A 205 -3.09 -4.22 6.24
N ASP A 206 -2.01 -3.45 6.43
CA ASP A 206 -0.67 -3.98 6.65
C ASP A 206 -0.52 -4.71 8.00
N VAL A 207 -1.24 -4.25 9.02
CA VAL A 207 -1.30 -4.93 10.32
C VAL A 207 -2.08 -6.25 10.21
N VAL A 208 -3.26 -6.22 9.58
CA VAL A 208 -4.08 -7.43 9.33
C VAL A 208 -3.26 -8.47 8.56
N ARG A 209 -2.60 -8.05 7.48
CA ARG A 209 -1.76 -8.95 6.69
C ARG A 209 -0.56 -9.50 7.48
N ALA A 210 0.08 -8.67 8.30
CA ALA A 210 1.17 -9.13 9.17
C ALA A 210 0.69 -10.16 10.21
N VAL A 211 -0.53 -10.00 10.73
CA VAL A 211 -1.15 -10.99 11.61
C VAL A 211 -1.45 -12.28 10.84
N TYR A 212 -2.01 -12.23 9.64
CA TYR A 212 -2.28 -13.42 8.83
C TYR A 212 -1.00 -14.22 8.50
N ARG A 213 0.12 -13.55 8.31
CA ARG A 213 1.43 -14.22 8.12
C ARG A 213 1.96 -14.96 9.36
N LEU A 214 1.42 -14.69 10.54
CA LEU A 214 1.80 -15.45 11.73
C LEU A 214 1.37 -16.93 11.65
N THR A 215 0.41 -17.29 10.79
CA THR A 215 0.04 -18.70 10.54
C THR A 215 1.21 -19.56 10.09
N ASP A 216 2.21 -18.94 9.41
CA ASP A 216 3.42 -19.63 8.96
C ASP A 216 4.37 -20.03 10.11
N ASN A 217 4.15 -19.46 11.32
CA ASN A 217 4.97 -19.72 12.50
C ASN A 217 4.08 -19.86 13.75
N ARG A 218 3.50 -21.04 13.91
CA ARG A 218 2.58 -21.35 15.01
C ARG A 218 3.10 -20.98 16.41
N PRO A 219 4.34 -21.34 16.81
CA PRO A 219 4.84 -20.98 18.14
C PRO A 219 4.84 -19.47 18.39
N LEU A 220 5.25 -18.70 17.40
CA LEU A 220 5.24 -17.24 17.48
C LEU A 220 3.81 -16.68 17.52
N ALA A 221 2.90 -17.23 16.70
CA ALA A 221 1.51 -16.81 16.64
C ALA A 221 0.80 -17.02 17.98
N GLU A 222 0.99 -18.18 18.62
CA GLU A 222 0.39 -18.49 19.93
C GLU A 222 0.90 -17.53 21.03
N VAL A 223 2.17 -17.17 21.01
CA VAL A 223 2.75 -16.18 21.96
C VAL A 223 2.19 -14.78 21.71
N VAL A 224 2.11 -14.35 20.45
CA VAL A 224 1.73 -12.99 20.07
C VAL A 224 0.22 -12.76 20.21
N LEU A 225 -0.61 -13.73 19.80
CA LEU A 225 -2.07 -13.61 19.75
C LEU A 225 -2.78 -14.21 20.96
N GLY A 226 -2.22 -15.26 21.51
CA GLY A 226 -2.89 -16.16 22.46
C GLY A 226 -3.72 -17.24 21.74
N PRO A 227 -4.13 -18.31 22.47
CA PRO A 227 -4.68 -19.52 21.85
C PRO A 227 -6.01 -19.29 21.11
N GLU A 228 -6.91 -18.49 21.67
CA GLU A 228 -8.23 -18.22 21.08
C GLU A 228 -8.13 -17.45 19.76
N ALA A 229 -7.35 -16.34 19.76
CA ALA A 229 -7.15 -15.53 18.56
C ALA A 229 -6.35 -16.29 17.49
N PHE A 230 -5.42 -17.15 17.88
CA PHE A 230 -4.70 -18.02 16.94
C PHE A 230 -5.65 -19.06 16.31
N THR A 231 -6.53 -19.68 17.09
CA THR A 231 -7.56 -20.62 16.57
C THR A 231 -8.47 -19.91 15.56
N ALA A 232 -8.92 -18.69 15.87
CA ALA A 232 -9.71 -17.89 14.95
C ALA A 232 -8.94 -17.58 13.66
N LEU A 233 -7.68 -17.14 13.78
CA LEU A 233 -6.85 -16.83 12.64
C LEU A 233 -6.70 -18.01 11.68
N THR A 234 -6.42 -19.21 12.22
CA THR A 234 -6.28 -20.43 11.39
C THR A 234 -7.58 -20.90 10.75
N ALA A 235 -8.72 -20.51 11.28
CA ALA A 235 -10.03 -20.84 10.69
C ALA A 235 -10.48 -19.82 9.62
N LEU A 236 -9.89 -18.61 9.63
CA LEU A 236 -10.19 -17.53 8.67
C LEU A 236 -9.23 -17.50 7.47
N THR A 237 -8.11 -18.23 7.55
CA THR A 237 -7.09 -18.34 6.46
C THR A 237 -7.21 -19.67 5.71
#